data_4134f4d5ee0b2ff04a5c226bb4c14523
#
_entry.id   4134f4d5ee0b2ff04a5c226bb4c14523
#
_cell.length_a   1.000
_cell.length_b   1.000
_cell.length_c   1.000
_cell.angle_alpha   90.00
_cell.angle_beta   90.00
_cell.angle_gamma   90.00
#
_symmetry.space_group_name_H-M   'P 1'
#
loop_
_entity.id
_entity.type
_entity.pdbx_description
1 polymer ?
#
loop_
_entity_poly.entity_id
_entity_poly.type
_entity_poly.pdbx_seq_one_letter_code
_entity_poly.pdbx_strand_id
1 'polypeptide(L)'
;VEVVVPDEQLSLGIGRRGQNVRLASQLTGWQIDILTEAEESERRQKEFAERTKLFMDALDVDETVAQLLASEGFSDIEDIAYVPVADLAAIEGFDDDLAAELQNRAQEALDRREAAAREERQAMGVEDALAEIPHLTEAMLVTLGKAGIKTLDDLADLATDELVQKKRVDPRRRKTDTTEDKGGVLAAFNLSEEQGNEIIMAARAHWFEDEEA
;
A
#
# COMPACT_ATOMS: atom_id res chain seq x y z
N VAL A 1 -7.39 11.99 9.58
CA VAL A 1 -6.45 12.97 10.21
C VAL A 1 -6.05 12.45 11.55
N GLU A 2 -4.74 12.42 11.80
CA GLU A 2 -4.17 12.06 13.10
C GLU A 2 -3.86 13.34 13.88
N VAL A 3 -4.15 13.31 15.17
CA VAL A 3 -3.89 14.43 16.09
C VAL A 3 -3.09 13.91 17.26
N VAL A 4 -1.89 14.42 17.41
CA VAL A 4 -1.00 14.07 18.51
C VAL A 4 -1.23 15.03 19.68
N VAL A 5 -1.44 14.47 20.86
CA VAL A 5 -1.69 15.24 22.08
C VAL A 5 -0.76 14.77 23.21
N PRO A 6 -0.41 15.63 24.16
CA PRO A 6 0.28 15.20 25.37
C PRO A 6 -0.53 14.13 26.12
N ASP A 7 0.16 13.18 26.76
CA ASP A 7 -0.48 12.04 27.47
C ASP A 7 -1.54 12.49 28.48
N GLU A 8 -1.25 13.59 29.19
CA GLU A 8 -2.17 14.17 30.19
C GLU A 8 -3.48 14.68 29.57
N GLN A 9 -3.48 15.03 28.27
CA GLN A 9 -4.62 15.62 27.55
C GLN A 9 -5.39 14.59 26.72
N LEU A 10 -4.92 13.36 26.61
CA LEU A 10 -5.58 12.29 25.85
C LEU A 10 -7.05 12.12 26.25
N SER A 11 -7.33 12.02 27.56
CA SER A 11 -8.69 11.84 28.07
C SER A 11 -9.59 13.02 27.75
N LEU A 12 -9.05 14.24 27.69
CA LEU A 12 -9.77 15.45 27.31
C LEU A 12 -10.06 15.50 25.81
N GLY A 13 -9.06 15.16 24.99
CA GLY A 13 -9.18 15.09 23.53
C GLY A 13 -10.22 14.08 23.08
N ILE A 14 -10.18 12.86 23.63
CA ILE A 14 -11.14 11.80 23.34
C ILE A 14 -12.53 12.15 23.90
N GLY A 15 -12.60 12.70 25.12
CA GLY A 15 -13.84 12.99 25.86
C GLY A 15 -14.54 11.72 26.37
N ARG A 16 -15.63 11.92 27.14
CA ARG A 16 -16.40 10.80 27.68
C ARG A 16 -16.93 9.90 26.57
N ARG A 17 -16.53 8.62 26.57
CA ARG A 17 -16.92 7.61 25.55
C ARG A 17 -16.64 8.05 24.11
N GLY A 18 -15.56 8.80 23.88
CA GLY A 18 -15.17 9.26 22.54
C GLY A 18 -16.05 10.40 21.99
N GLN A 19 -16.77 11.12 22.84
CA GLN A 19 -17.73 12.13 22.40
C GLN A 19 -17.08 13.32 21.69
N ASN A 20 -15.93 13.81 22.18
CA ASN A 20 -15.24 14.97 21.59
C ASN A 20 -14.69 14.63 20.19
N VAL A 21 -13.98 13.50 20.05
CA VAL A 21 -13.48 13.02 18.75
C VAL A 21 -14.62 12.84 17.76
N ARG A 22 -15.71 12.19 18.21
CA ARG A 22 -16.87 11.96 17.36
C ARG A 22 -17.53 13.27 16.90
N LEU A 23 -17.68 14.25 17.78
CA LEU A 23 -18.22 15.56 17.42
C LEU A 23 -17.30 16.30 16.44
N ALA A 24 -15.98 16.27 16.69
CA ALA A 24 -15.00 16.86 15.79
C ALA A 24 -15.05 16.20 14.40
N SER A 25 -15.10 14.86 14.33
CA SER A 25 -15.25 14.13 13.08
C SER A 25 -16.55 14.44 12.34
N GLN A 26 -17.66 14.61 13.07
CA GLN A 26 -18.94 14.97 12.47
C GLN A 26 -18.97 16.41 11.94
N LEU A 27 -18.32 17.34 12.63
CA LEU A 27 -18.27 18.76 12.23
C LEU A 27 -17.36 19.00 11.03
N THR A 28 -16.24 18.27 10.96
CA THR A 28 -15.22 18.42 9.91
C THR A 28 -15.46 17.52 8.71
N GLY A 29 -16.21 16.43 8.87
CA GLY A 29 -16.34 15.35 7.89
C GLY A 29 -15.11 14.46 7.81
N TRP A 30 -14.11 14.65 8.69
CA TRP A 30 -12.85 13.92 8.69
C TRP A 30 -12.87 12.79 9.74
N GLN A 31 -12.27 11.68 9.41
CA GLN A 31 -11.94 10.69 10.43
C GLN A 31 -10.75 11.23 11.23
N ILE A 32 -10.93 11.39 12.55
CA ILE A 32 -9.92 11.91 13.45
C ILE A 32 -9.51 10.80 14.41
N ASP A 33 -8.22 10.46 14.38
CA ASP A 33 -7.59 9.55 15.33
C ASP A 33 -6.69 10.35 16.26
N ILE A 34 -6.83 10.16 17.57
CA ILE A 34 -6.01 10.85 18.58
C ILE A 34 -5.00 9.87 19.12
N LEU A 35 -3.73 10.27 19.08
CA LEU A 35 -2.58 9.54 19.58
C LEU A 35 -1.87 10.36 20.66
N THR A 36 -1.22 9.70 21.59
CA THR A 36 -0.30 10.35 22.50
C THR A 36 1.06 10.62 21.84
N GLU A 37 1.84 11.55 22.40
CA GLU A 37 3.22 11.78 21.96
C GLU A 37 4.08 10.51 22.11
N ALA A 38 3.82 9.70 23.14
CA ALA A 38 4.52 8.44 23.37
C ALA A 38 4.18 7.40 22.29
N GLU A 39 2.89 7.22 22.00
CA GLU A 39 2.42 6.30 20.94
C GLU A 39 2.95 6.72 19.55
N GLU A 40 2.95 8.02 19.27
CA GLU A 40 3.49 8.53 18.01
C GLU A 40 5.01 8.33 17.91
N SER A 41 5.74 8.55 19.01
CA SER A 41 7.19 8.32 19.05
C SER A 41 7.51 6.83 18.85
N GLU A 42 6.79 5.93 19.51
CA GLU A 42 6.96 4.49 19.36
C GLU A 42 6.64 4.04 17.93
N ARG A 43 5.56 4.56 17.34
CA ARG A 43 5.21 4.28 15.96
C ARG A 43 6.30 4.71 14.99
N ARG A 44 6.82 5.93 15.12
CA ARG A 44 7.91 6.44 14.26
C ARG A 44 9.18 5.60 14.40
N GLN A 45 9.53 5.21 15.62
CA GLN A 45 10.69 4.35 15.85
C GLN A 45 10.50 2.99 15.17
N LYS A 46 9.32 2.41 15.27
CA LYS A 46 8.98 1.16 14.63
C LYS A 46 9.01 1.27 13.09
N GLU A 47 8.38 2.29 12.53
CA GLU A 47 8.40 2.55 11.08
C GLU A 47 9.82 2.77 10.56
N PHE A 48 10.65 3.51 11.31
CA PHE A 48 12.05 3.72 10.96
C PHE A 48 12.85 2.41 10.98
N ALA A 49 12.66 1.58 12.01
CA ALA A 49 13.32 0.29 12.11
C ALA A 49 12.86 -0.67 10.99
N GLU A 50 11.58 -0.67 10.65
CA GLU A 50 11.05 -1.49 9.55
C GLU A 50 11.62 -1.05 8.19
N ARG A 51 11.71 0.26 7.91
CA ARG A 51 12.34 0.79 6.70
C ARG A 51 13.83 0.47 6.64
N THR A 52 14.55 0.67 7.74
CA THR A 52 15.97 0.31 7.84
C THR A 52 16.17 -1.15 7.49
N LYS A 53 15.38 -2.03 8.09
CA LYS A 53 15.44 -3.46 7.80
C LYS A 53 15.11 -3.78 6.34
N LEU A 54 14.08 -3.14 5.78
CA LEU A 54 13.70 -3.29 4.37
C LEU A 54 14.89 -2.97 3.44
N PHE A 55 15.57 -1.84 3.68
CA PHE A 55 16.71 -1.44 2.86
C PHE A 55 17.91 -2.37 3.04
N MET A 56 18.22 -2.80 4.27
CA MET A 56 19.27 -3.79 4.51
C MET A 56 19.02 -5.09 3.75
N ASP A 57 17.82 -5.63 3.84
CA ASP A 57 17.46 -6.93 3.26
C ASP A 57 17.36 -6.85 1.72
N ALA A 58 16.85 -5.75 1.18
CA ALA A 58 16.60 -5.60 -0.25
C ALA A 58 17.83 -5.15 -1.05
N LEU A 59 18.61 -4.22 -0.50
CA LEU A 59 19.76 -3.61 -1.18
C LEU A 59 21.10 -4.26 -0.78
N ASP A 60 21.10 -5.18 0.19
CA ASP A 60 22.30 -5.80 0.74
C ASP A 60 23.33 -4.74 1.20
N VAL A 61 22.86 -3.79 2.01
CA VAL A 61 23.66 -2.71 2.58
C VAL A 61 23.78 -2.83 4.08
N ASP A 62 24.77 -2.18 4.66
CA ASP A 62 24.91 -2.11 6.11
C ASP A 62 23.83 -1.23 6.76
N GLU A 63 23.70 -1.37 8.08
CA GLU A 63 22.70 -0.64 8.86
C GLU A 63 22.87 0.89 8.76
N THR A 64 24.11 1.38 8.63
CA THR A 64 24.41 2.82 8.56
C THR A 64 23.83 3.44 7.28
N VAL A 65 24.07 2.79 6.13
CA VAL A 65 23.54 3.22 4.84
C VAL A 65 22.01 3.13 4.83
N ALA A 66 21.46 2.03 5.36
CA ALA A 66 20.01 1.85 5.44
C ALA A 66 19.33 2.89 6.33
N GLN A 67 19.91 3.23 7.48
CA GLN A 67 19.41 4.27 8.38
C GLN A 67 19.49 5.65 7.73
N LEU A 68 20.56 5.92 6.97
CA LEU A 68 20.72 7.18 6.27
C LEU A 68 19.64 7.36 5.20
N LEU A 69 19.39 6.34 4.38
CA LEU A 69 18.27 6.33 3.41
C LEU A 69 16.91 6.57 4.08
N ALA A 70 16.65 5.86 5.19
CA ALA A 70 15.40 6.04 5.95
C ALA A 70 15.27 7.44 6.55
N SER A 71 16.38 8.08 6.97
CA SER A 71 16.38 9.43 7.54
C SER A 71 16.20 10.53 6.50
N GLU A 72 16.67 10.29 5.25
CA GLU A 72 16.46 11.19 4.12
C GLU A 72 15.02 11.13 3.56
N GLY A 73 14.19 10.23 4.10
CA GLY A 73 12.77 10.17 3.80
C GLY A 73 12.38 9.14 2.75
N PHE A 74 13.31 8.31 2.27
CA PHE A 74 12.97 7.18 1.43
C PHE A 74 12.11 6.18 2.21
N SER A 75 11.02 5.77 1.61
CA SER A 75 10.02 4.91 2.27
C SER A 75 9.99 3.50 1.70
N ASP A 76 10.32 3.33 0.43
CA ASP A 76 10.31 2.04 -0.27
C ASP A 76 11.50 1.94 -1.25
N ILE A 77 11.69 0.75 -1.80
CA ILE A 77 12.76 0.45 -2.78
C ILE A 77 12.52 1.20 -4.09
N GLU A 78 11.25 1.36 -4.47
CA GLU A 78 10.83 2.12 -5.65
C GLU A 78 11.34 3.56 -5.61
N ASP A 79 11.30 4.21 -4.46
CA ASP A 79 11.79 5.58 -4.29
C ASP A 79 13.28 5.68 -4.68
N ILE A 80 14.09 4.68 -4.30
CA ILE A 80 15.53 4.63 -4.59
C ILE A 80 15.79 4.27 -6.06
N ALA A 81 15.01 3.36 -6.62
CA ALA A 81 15.18 2.90 -8.00
C ALA A 81 14.92 4.00 -9.04
N TYR A 82 13.98 4.92 -8.75
CA TYR A 82 13.52 5.93 -9.71
C TYR A 82 13.99 7.35 -9.41
N VAL A 83 14.59 7.62 -8.25
CA VAL A 83 15.17 8.94 -7.97
C VAL A 83 16.41 9.18 -8.84
N PRO A 84 16.69 10.41 -9.29
CA PRO A 84 17.92 10.71 -9.99
C PRO A 84 19.17 10.37 -9.17
N VAL A 85 20.19 9.76 -9.79
CA VAL A 85 21.46 9.41 -9.11
C VAL A 85 22.09 10.63 -8.42
N ALA A 86 21.98 11.82 -9.03
CA ALA A 86 22.51 13.05 -8.46
C ALA A 86 21.87 13.43 -7.11
N ASP A 87 20.60 13.10 -6.92
CA ASP A 87 19.88 13.37 -5.66
C ASP A 87 20.32 12.39 -4.56
N LEU A 88 20.58 11.13 -4.92
CA LEU A 88 21.19 10.15 -4.01
C LEU A 88 22.62 10.54 -3.65
N ALA A 89 23.43 10.98 -4.61
CA ALA A 89 24.80 11.41 -4.40
C ALA A 89 24.90 12.73 -3.58
N ALA A 90 23.83 13.51 -3.49
CA ALA A 90 23.75 14.71 -2.65
C ALA A 90 23.59 14.40 -1.16
N ILE A 91 23.27 13.16 -0.79
CA ILE A 91 23.14 12.71 0.59
C ILE A 91 24.53 12.71 1.24
N GLU A 92 24.64 13.27 2.44
CA GLU A 92 25.91 13.33 3.18
C GLU A 92 26.47 11.91 3.43
N GLY A 93 27.67 11.65 2.91
CA GLY A 93 28.33 10.35 3.01
C GLY A 93 28.16 9.45 1.79
N PHE A 94 27.41 9.87 0.77
CA PHE A 94 27.30 9.17 -0.50
C PHE A 94 28.17 9.84 -1.56
N ASP A 95 28.66 9.04 -2.49
CA ASP A 95 29.32 9.50 -3.73
C ASP A 95 28.54 8.99 -4.95
N ASP A 96 28.94 9.43 -6.12
CA ASP A 96 28.29 9.06 -7.38
C ASP A 96 28.32 7.54 -7.63
N ASP A 97 29.41 6.88 -7.25
CA ASP A 97 29.57 5.43 -7.45
C ASP A 97 28.63 4.64 -6.53
N LEU A 98 28.55 5.02 -5.25
CA LEU A 98 27.63 4.41 -4.29
C LEU A 98 26.18 4.67 -4.67
N ALA A 99 25.84 5.90 -5.09
CA ALA A 99 24.50 6.26 -5.52
C ALA A 99 24.05 5.42 -6.73
N ALA A 100 24.93 5.25 -7.72
CA ALA A 100 24.65 4.41 -8.88
C ALA A 100 24.49 2.93 -8.51
N GLU A 101 25.34 2.43 -7.61
CA GLU A 101 25.26 1.04 -7.11
C GLU A 101 23.96 0.80 -6.35
N LEU A 102 23.55 1.73 -5.47
CA LEU A 102 22.29 1.63 -4.73
C LEU A 102 21.08 1.60 -5.66
N GLN A 103 21.08 2.45 -6.68
CA GLN A 103 20.01 2.47 -7.69
C GLN A 103 19.95 1.15 -8.46
N ASN A 104 21.10 0.60 -8.90
CA ASN A 104 21.14 -0.69 -9.57
C ASN A 104 20.62 -1.83 -8.69
N ARG A 105 21.03 -1.87 -7.42
CA ARG A 105 20.54 -2.87 -6.45
C ARG A 105 19.06 -2.74 -6.18
N ALA A 106 18.54 -1.50 -6.11
CA ALA A 106 17.12 -1.24 -5.97
C ALA A 106 16.35 -1.78 -7.19
N GLN A 107 16.82 -1.52 -8.41
CA GLN A 107 16.21 -2.07 -9.62
C GLN A 107 16.23 -3.60 -9.64
N GLU A 108 17.37 -4.22 -9.33
CA GLU A 108 17.47 -5.68 -9.24
C GLU A 108 16.57 -6.28 -8.17
N ALA A 109 16.36 -5.57 -7.04
CA ALA A 109 15.46 -6.00 -5.99
C ALA A 109 13.99 -5.96 -6.45
N LEU A 110 13.61 -4.93 -7.20
CA LEU A 110 12.28 -4.83 -7.82
C LEU A 110 12.06 -5.93 -8.85
N ASP A 111 13.04 -6.19 -9.73
CA ASP A 111 12.96 -7.23 -10.74
C ASP A 111 12.81 -8.62 -10.09
N ARG A 112 13.57 -8.89 -9.01
CA ARG A 112 13.45 -10.13 -8.23
C ARG A 112 12.07 -10.25 -7.57
N ARG A 113 11.52 -9.15 -7.02
CA ARG A 113 10.19 -9.13 -6.39
C ARG A 113 9.09 -9.39 -7.41
N GLU A 114 9.22 -8.80 -8.59
CA GLU A 114 8.27 -9.02 -9.70
C GLU A 114 8.35 -10.46 -10.23
N ALA A 115 9.56 -10.99 -10.42
CA ALA A 115 9.75 -12.39 -10.85
C ALA A 115 9.15 -13.38 -9.83
N ALA A 116 9.39 -13.17 -8.53
CA ALA A 116 8.83 -14.01 -7.47
C ALA A 116 7.29 -13.92 -7.43
N ALA A 117 6.73 -12.72 -7.60
CA ALA A 117 5.28 -12.52 -7.67
C ALA A 117 4.68 -13.25 -8.89
N ARG A 118 5.37 -13.20 -10.05
CA ARG A 118 4.96 -13.94 -11.25
C ARG A 118 4.96 -15.44 -11.06
N GLU A 119 6.01 -16.00 -10.43
CA GLU A 119 6.07 -17.43 -10.11
C GLU A 119 4.94 -17.82 -9.14
N GLU A 120 4.70 -17.03 -8.09
CA GLU A 120 3.62 -17.26 -7.13
C GLU A 120 2.25 -17.22 -7.82
N ARG A 121 2.01 -16.23 -8.70
CA ARG A 121 0.80 -16.12 -9.51
C ARG A 121 0.56 -17.37 -10.35
N GLN A 122 1.58 -17.81 -11.09
CA GLN A 122 1.51 -19.00 -11.93
C GLN A 122 1.25 -20.26 -11.11
N ALA A 123 1.92 -20.42 -9.96
CA ALA A 123 1.69 -21.55 -9.05
C ALA A 123 0.26 -21.62 -8.50
N MET A 124 -0.42 -20.46 -8.35
CA MET A 124 -1.82 -20.38 -7.95
C MET A 124 -2.80 -20.64 -9.11
N GLY A 125 -2.31 -20.71 -10.34
CA GLY A 125 -3.14 -20.92 -11.53
C GLY A 125 -3.97 -19.70 -11.93
N VAL A 126 -3.44 -18.51 -11.71
CA VAL A 126 -4.01 -17.25 -12.22
C VAL A 126 -3.65 -17.10 -13.70
N GLU A 127 -4.63 -16.86 -14.55
CA GLU A 127 -4.48 -16.77 -15.99
C GLU A 127 -3.54 -15.63 -16.42
N ASP A 128 -2.74 -15.88 -17.46
CA ASP A 128 -1.84 -14.86 -18.02
C ASP A 128 -2.59 -13.69 -18.65
N ALA A 129 -3.80 -13.91 -19.13
CA ALA A 129 -4.68 -12.87 -19.68
C ALA A 129 -4.98 -11.74 -18.68
N LEU A 130 -4.99 -12.04 -17.36
CA LEU A 130 -5.13 -11.02 -16.32
C LEU A 130 -3.92 -10.08 -16.24
N ALA A 131 -2.73 -10.53 -16.65
CA ALA A 131 -1.53 -9.70 -16.67
C ALA A 131 -1.51 -8.67 -17.83
N GLU A 132 -2.38 -8.85 -18.83
CA GLU A 132 -2.53 -7.91 -19.94
C GLU A 132 -3.47 -6.74 -19.62
N ILE A 133 -4.20 -6.83 -18.49
CA ILE A 133 -5.13 -5.78 -18.08
C ILE A 133 -4.35 -4.56 -17.57
N PRO A 134 -4.68 -3.35 -18.05
CA PRO A 134 -4.03 -2.13 -17.59
C PRO A 134 -4.19 -1.92 -16.07
N HIS A 135 -3.22 -1.29 -15.45
CA HIS A 135 -3.15 -0.97 -14.02
C HIS A 135 -3.00 -2.18 -13.08
N LEU A 136 -2.97 -3.42 -13.57
CA LEU A 136 -2.67 -4.59 -12.76
C LEU A 136 -1.16 -4.87 -12.75
N THR A 137 -0.60 -5.02 -11.55
CA THR A 137 0.78 -5.46 -11.33
C THR A 137 0.81 -6.93 -10.90
N GLU A 138 1.96 -7.60 -11.04
CA GLU A 138 2.12 -9.01 -10.60
C GLU A 138 1.74 -9.19 -9.12
N ALA A 139 2.06 -8.23 -8.25
CA ALA A 139 1.68 -8.26 -6.82
C ALA A 139 0.15 -8.17 -6.62
N MET A 140 -0.55 -7.39 -7.44
CA MET A 140 -2.01 -7.32 -7.42
C MET A 140 -2.62 -8.63 -7.91
N LEU A 141 -2.07 -9.26 -8.95
CA LEU A 141 -2.51 -10.55 -9.47
C LEU A 141 -2.33 -11.67 -8.44
N VAL A 142 -1.23 -11.66 -7.67
CA VAL A 142 -1.05 -12.56 -6.52
C VAL A 142 -2.15 -12.35 -5.47
N THR A 143 -2.51 -11.09 -5.20
CA THR A 143 -3.56 -10.77 -4.23
C THR A 143 -4.94 -11.23 -4.71
N LEU A 144 -5.25 -11.02 -5.99
CA LEU A 144 -6.47 -11.54 -6.63
C LEU A 144 -6.52 -13.07 -6.56
N GLY A 145 -5.42 -13.75 -6.89
CA GLY A 145 -5.31 -15.21 -6.80
C GLY A 145 -5.55 -15.74 -5.39
N LYS A 146 -5.02 -15.07 -4.35
CA LYS A 146 -5.28 -15.39 -2.94
C LYS A 146 -6.75 -15.19 -2.54
N ALA A 147 -7.44 -14.24 -3.18
CA ALA A 147 -8.86 -14.02 -2.99
C ALA A 147 -9.74 -15.00 -3.80
N GLY A 148 -9.15 -15.84 -4.65
CA GLY A 148 -9.84 -16.82 -5.47
C GLY A 148 -10.23 -16.32 -6.87
N ILE A 149 -9.84 -15.10 -7.23
CA ILE A 149 -10.07 -14.48 -8.53
C ILE A 149 -8.90 -14.87 -9.43
N LYS A 150 -9.13 -15.76 -10.38
CA LYS A 150 -8.07 -16.40 -11.17
C LYS A 150 -8.27 -16.28 -12.68
N THR A 151 -9.47 -15.99 -13.13
CA THR A 151 -9.87 -15.88 -14.53
C THR A 151 -10.34 -14.47 -14.86
N LEU A 152 -10.41 -14.13 -16.15
CA LEU A 152 -11.03 -12.89 -16.61
C LEU A 152 -12.48 -12.77 -16.17
N ASP A 153 -13.23 -13.89 -16.21
CA ASP A 153 -14.62 -13.93 -15.79
C ASP A 153 -14.78 -13.64 -14.30
N ASP A 154 -13.94 -14.24 -13.44
CA ASP A 154 -13.96 -13.98 -12.01
C ASP A 154 -13.76 -12.47 -11.70
N LEU A 155 -12.88 -11.81 -12.46
CA LEU A 155 -12.62 -10.38 -12.30
C LEU A 155 -13.73 -9.52 -12.89
N ALA A 156 -14.28 -9.91 -14.04
CA ALA A 156 -15.37 -9.24 -14.73
C ALA A 156 -16.70 -9.26 -13.94
N ASP A 157 -16.89 -10.28 -13.11
CA ASP A 157 -18.08 -10.43 -12.25
C ASP A 157 -18.05 -9.48 -11.03
N LEU A 158 -16.88 -8.92 -10.68
CA LEU A 158 -16.77 -8.01 -9.54
C LEU A 158 -17.38 -6.64 -9.82
N ALA A 159 -17.87 -6.01 -8.75
CA ALA A 159 -18.17 -4.59 -8.75
C ALA A 159 -16.92 -3.77 -8.37
N THR A 160 -16.85 -2.51 -8.82
CA THR A 160 -15.70 -1.63 -8.58
C THR A 160 -15.42 -1.45 -7.08
N ASP A 161 -16.47 -1.38 -6.26
CA ASP A 161 -16.34 -1.28 -4.80
C ASP A 161 -15.81 -2.55 -4.15
N GLU A 162 -16.12 -3.74 -4.68
CA GLU A 162 -15.54 -5.01 -4.24
C GLU A 162 -14.06 -5.14 -4.59
N LEU A 163 -13.61 -4.45 -5.64
CA LEU A 163 -12.21 -4.47 -6.06
C LEU A 163 -11.37 -3.44 -5.29
N VAL A 164 -11.79 -2.16 -5.25
CA VAL A 164 -10.92 -1.05 -4.81
C VAL A 164 -11.41 -0.28 -3.60
N GLN A 165 -12.62 -0.53 -3.10
CA GLN A 165 -13.17 0.28 -2.02
C GLN A 165 -12.32 0.17 -0.75
N LYS A 166 -11.85 1.31 -0.24
CA LYS A 166 -11.21 1.36 1.08
C LYS A 166 -12.23 1.06 2.17
N LYS A 167 -11.84 0.28 3.16
CA LYS A 167 -12.66 -0.04 4.34
C LYS A 167 -13.25 1.25 4.93
N ARG A 168 -14.56 1.43 4.80
CA ARG A 168 -15.28 2.54 5.46
C ARG A 168 -15.53 2.15 6.90
N VAL A 169 -14.82 2.79 7.82
CA VAL A 169 -15.16 2.67 9.25
C VAL A 169 -16.37 3.56 9.51
N ASP A 170 -17.57 2.98 9.57
CA ASP A 170 -18.76 3.72 10.00
C ASP A 170 -18.68 4.00 11.52
N PRO A 171 -18.50 5.27 11.94
CA PRO A 171 -18.39 5.62 13.35
C PRO A 171 -19.68 5.38 14.13
N ARG A 172 -20.79 5.00 13.46
CA ARG A 172 -22.09 4.67 14.09
C ARG A 172 -22.25 3.17 14.36
N ARG A 173 -21.39 2.33 13.78
CA ARG A 173 -21.50 0.88 13.91
C ARG A 173 -21.01 0.43 15.28
N ARG A 174 -21.84 -0.27 16.02
CA ARG A 174 -21.46 -0.89 17.31
C ARG A 174 -20.51 -2.06 17.03
N LYS A 175 -19.46 -2.24 17.88
CA LYS A 175 -18.47 -3.34 17.85
C LYS A 175 -19.06 -4.77 17.85
N THR A 176 -20.38 -4.93 17.89
CA THR A 176 -21.08 -6.21 17.93
C THR A 176 -21.60 -6.69 16.58
N ASP A 177 -21.42 -5.91 15.51
CA ASP A 177 -21.88 -6.31 14.18
C ASP A 177 -20.70 -7.00 13.48
N THR A 178 -20.71 -8.34 13.53
CA THR A 178 -19.67 -9.24 12.99
C THR A 178 -19.67 -9.39 11.48
N THR A 179 -20.40 -8.59 10.73
CA THR A 179 -20.16 -8.45 9.30
C THR A 179 -18.90 -7.63 9.13
N GLU A 180 -17.77 -8.31 9.00
CA GLU A 180 -16.50 -7.71 8.58
C GLU A 180 -16.76 -7.01 7.24
N ASP A 181 -16.74 -5.69 7.27
CA ASP A 181 -16.65 -4.88 6.05
C ASP A 181 -15.22 -5.09 5.53
N LYS A 182 -15.08 -6.17 4.77
CA LYS A 182 -13.84 -6.49 4.07
C LYS A 182 -13.76 -5.44 2.97
N GLY A 183 -12.85 -4.48 3.10
CA GLY A 183 -12.56 -3.56 2.00
C GLY A 183 -12.31 -4.35 0.70
N GLY A 184 -12.35 -3.68 -0.44
CA GLY A 184 -12.11 -4.31 -1.73
C GLY A 184 -10.80 -5.11 -1.76
N VAL A 185 -10.73 -6.11 -2.61
CA VAL A 185 -9.60 -7.06 -2.68
C VAL A 185 -8.26 -6.34 -2.90
N LEU A 186 -8.26 -5.27 -3.71
CA LEU A 186 -7.08 -4.44 -4.01
C LEU A 186 -7.05 -3.11 -3.22
N ALA A 187 -7.84 -2.99 -2.15
CA ALA A 187 -7.90 -1.76 -1.36
C ALA A 187 -6.54 -1.31 -0.78
N ALA A 188 -5.62 -2.25 -0.56
CA ALA A 188 -4.26 -1.98 -0.08
C ALA A 188 -3.37 -1.25 -1.10
N PHE A 189 -3.68 -1.35 -2.39
CA PHE A 189 -2.87 -0.77 -3.47
C PHE A 189 -3.27 0.67 -3.82
N ASN A 190 -4.22 1.24 -3.09
CA ASN A 190 -4.64 2.64 -3.26
C ASN A 190 -5.11 3.03 -4.67
N LEU A 191 -5.65 2.10 -5.44
CA LEU A 191 -6.23 2.38 -6.74
C LEU A 191 -7.41 3.36 -6.60
N SER A 192 -7.60 4.23 -7.60
CA SER A 192 -8.77 5.09 -7.69
C SER A 192 -10.00 4.28 -8.16
N GLU A 193 -11.20 4.81 -7.92
CA GLU A 193 -12.43 4.21 -8.45
C GLU A 193 -12.42 4.17 -10.00
N GLU A 194 -11.80 5.16 -10.65
CA GLU A 194 -11.64 5.20 -12.10
C GLU A 194 -10.77 4.05 -12.60
N GLN A 195 -9.59 3.85 -11.98
CA GLN A 195 -8.70 2.72 -12.30
C GLN A 195 -9.37 1.37 -12.05
N GLY A 196 -10.09 1.23 -10.92
CA GLY A 196 -10.85 0.02 -10.63
C GLY A 196 -11.91 -0.27 -11.69
N ASN A 197 -12.57 0.78 -12.18
CA ASN A 197 -13.57 0.66 -13.27
C ASN A 197 -12.93 0.28 -14.61
N GLU A 198 -11.77 0.86 -14.94
CA GLU A 198 -11.01 0.52 -16.15
C GLU A 198 -10.56 -0.94 -16.13
N ILE A 199 -10.07 -1.44 -14.99
CA ILE A 199 -9.70 -2.85 -14.80
C ILE A 199 -10.88 -3.77 -15.09
N ILE A 200 -12.05 -3.51 -14.48
CA ILE A 200 -13.24 -4.34 -14.66
C ILE A 200 -13.76 -4.26 -16.10
N MET A 201 -13.75 -3.07 -16.69
CA MET A 201 -14.20 -2.91 -18.09
C MET A 201 -13.27 -3.60 -19.07
N ALA A 202 -11.95 -3.56 -18.82
CA ALA A 202 -10.99 -4.31 -19.62
C ALA A 202 -11.18 -5.84 -19.47
N ALA A 203 -11.48 -6.32 -18.26
CA ALA A 203 -11.81 -7.72 -18.04
C ALA A 203 -13.11 -8.15 -18.76
N ARG A 204 -14.09 -7.27 -18.91
CA ARG A 204 -15.36 -7.52 -19.61
C ARG A 204 -15.23 -7.43 -21.13
N ALA A 205 -14.16 -6.88 -21.66
CA ALA A 205 -14.00 -6.67 -23.11
C ALA A 205 -14.14 -7.99 -23.89
N HIS A 206 -13.63 -9.11 -23.36
CA HIS A 206 -13.73 -10.42 -24.00
C HIS A 206 -15.17 -10.93 -24.16
N TRP A 207 -16.14 -10.49 -23.33
CA TRP A 207 -17.55 -10.86 -23.49
C TRP A 207 -18.18 -10.29 -24.77
N PHE A 208 -17.63 -9.18 -25.27
CA PHE A 208 -18.14 -8.52 -26.46
C PHE A 208 -17.41 -8.96 -27.75
N GLU A 209 -16.20 -9.50 -27.62
CA GLU A 209 -15.45 -10.03 -28.77
C GLU A 209 -16.05 -11.34 -29.30
N ASP A 210 -16.66 -12.15 -28.43
CA ASP A 210 -17.32 -13.39 -28.81
C ASP A 210 -18.69 -13.16 -29.50
N GLU A 211 -19.30 -11.97 -29.45
CA GLU A 211 -20.56 -11.65 -30.12
C GLU A 211 -20.36 -11.19 -31.58
N GLU A 212 -19.15 -10.82 -32.01
CA GLU A 212 -18.85 -10.39 -33.38
C GLU A 212 -18.23 -11.49 -34.28
N ALA A 213 -18.05 -12.71 -33.77
CA ALA A 213 -17.50 -13.86 -34.49
C ALA A 213 -18.58 -14.85 -34.84
#